data_d3f04d581005fa4890089f0f63e37476
#
_entry.id   d3f04d581005fa4890089f0f63e37476
#
_cell.length_a   1.000
_cell.length_b   1.000
_cell.length_c   1.000
_cell.angle_alpha   90.00
_cell.angle_beta   90.00
_cell.angle_gamma   90.00
#
_symmetry.space_group_name_H-M   'P 1'
#
loop_
_entity.id
_entity.type
_entity.pdbx_description
1 polymer ?
#
loop_
_entity_poly.entity_id
_entity_poly.type
_entity_poly.pdbx_seq_one_letter_code
_entity_poly.pdbx_strand_id
1 'polypeptide(L)'
;MKRNLFITGIACTILFLTGCKDDDSPNLRIEAESNIQVECKKDTINIPVFCNMPSKATITYDSPDKSGWIFLLPSVLNGDGIFTLWIDEYSNVLEDRTATFLVTAGDETKEIHITQLAKPSLATEPANIAPISNNAGDYQVKVLCKGIWQATVNREAASWCTLKNDTGEGVGNITIHLSEVSDNEMRMATITVSSGNLSSDITIQQGFGIEINGLIWAKSDVAQPGYFAASPDTKGLLYQYDSAIGYPNTSPKEDNNKPNGFRTGAYDDGIPSWRAEKN
;
A
#
# COMPACT_ATOMS: atom_id res chain seq x y z
N MET A 1 -96.35 4.96 -60.75
CA MET A 1 -96.24 5.58 -59.42
C MET A 1 -95.22 4.83 -58.62
N LYS A 2 -94.05 5.39 -58.41
CA LYS A 2 -92.96 4.80 -57.67
C LYS A 2 -92.87 5.45 -56.26
N ARG A 3 -93.01 4.66 -55.25
CA ARG A 3 -92.84 5.12 -53.84
C ARG A 3 -91.38 4.95 -53.47
N ASN A 4 -90.72 6.03 -53.14
CA ASN A 4 -89.35 6.04 -52.56
C ASN A 4 -89.47 5.83 -51.06
N LEU A 5 -88.76 4.80 -50.55
CA LEU A 5 -88.61 4.53 -49.11
C LEU A 5 -87.30 5.09 -48.66
N PHE A 6 -87.31 6.10 -47.84
CA PHE A 6 -86.14 6.62 -47.18
C PHE A 6 -85.82 5.80 -45.93
N ILE A 7 -84.67 5.12 -45.95
CA ILE A 7 -84.09 4.49 -44.76
C ILE A 7 -83.13 5.43 -44.13
N THR A 8 -83.48 5.95 -42.93
CA THR A 8 -82.60 6.79 -42.10
C THR A 8 -81.63 5.87 -41.34
N GLY A 9 -80.41 5.84 -41.81
CA GLY A 9 -79.33 5.13 -41.07
C GLY A 9 -78.86 5.93 -39.86
N ILE A 10 -79.02 5.34 -38.69
CA ILE A 10 -78.38 5.88 -37.42
C ILE A 10 -76.93 5.45 -37.46
N ALA A 11 -76.04 6.42 -37.65
CA ALA A 11 -74.61 6.20 -37.51
C ALA A 11 -74.26 6.16 -36.01
N CYS A 12 -74.01 4.98 -35.48
CA CYS A 12 -73.46 4.78 -34.16
C CYS A 12 -71.97 5.09 -34.18
N THR A 13 -71.57 6.30 -33.72
CA THR A 13 -70.17 6.67 -33.55
C THR A 13 -69.62 5.96 -32.32
N ILE A 14 -68.91 4.85 -32.54
CA ILE A 14 -68.13 4.21 -31.47
C ILE A 14 -66.89 5.08 -31.20
N LEU A 15 -66.91 5.82 -30.12
CA LEU A 15 -65.70 6.46 -29.55
C LEU A 15 -64.81 5.33 -29.02
N PHE A 16 -63.76 4.99 -29.74
CA PHE A 16 -62.65 4.26 -29.18
C PHE A 16 -61.92 5.24 -28.21
N LEU A 17 -62.18 5.09 -26.92
CA LEU A 17 -61.29 5.59 -25.88
C LEU A 17 -60.03 4.71 -25.97
N THR A 18 -59.03 5.17 -26.72
CA THR A 18 -57.65 4.67 -26.59
C THR A 18 -57.21 5.19 -25.21
N GLY A 19 -57.40 4.41 -24.17
CA GLY A 19 -56.71 4.61 -22.92
C GLY A 19 -55.19 4.56 -23.25
N CYS A 20 -54.52 5.68 -23.04
CA CYS A 20 -53.09 5.60 -22.87
C CYS A 20 -52.87 4.61 -21.71
N LYS A 21 -52.37 3.42 -21.99
CA LYS A 21 -51.67 2.66 -21.00
C LYS A 21 -50.46 3.52 -20.67
N ASP A 22 -50.48 4.15 -19.52
CA ASP A 22 -49.24 4.58 -18.93
C ASP A 22 -48.33 3.35 -18.94
N ASP A 23 -47.22 3.45 -19.64
CA ASP A 23 -46.24 2.38 -19.68
C ASP A 23 -45.54 2.42 -18.31
N ASP A 24 -46.09 1.68 -17.33
CA ASP A 24 -45.57 1.57 -15.95
C ASP A 24 -44.24 0.80 -15.91
N SER A 25 -43.68 0.49 -17.08
CA SER A 25 -42.38 -0.17 -17.17
C SER A 25 -41.27 0.80 -16.70
N PRO A 26 -40.34 0.35 -15.87
CA PRO A 26 -39.20 1.16 -15.46
C PRO A 26 -38.36 1.54 -16.69
N ASN A 27 -37.87 2.77 -16.71
CA ASN A 27 -36.88 3.23 -17.67
C ASN A 27 -35.68 3.74 -16.88
N LEU A 28 -34.82 2.81 -16.48
CA LEU A 28 -33.65 3.09 -15.64
C LEU A 28 -32.39 3.29 -16.49
N ARG A 29 -31.86 4.51 -16.48
CA ARG A 29 -30.60 4.85 -17.15
C ARG A 29 -29.62 5.45 -16.15
N ILE A 30 -28.38 4.98 -16.17
CA ILE A 30 -27.29 5.51 -15.36
C ILE A 30 -26.25 6.13 -16.29
N GLU A 31 -25.81 7.35 -15.99
CA GLU A 31 -24.71 8.01 -16.71
C GLU A 31 -23.42 7.87 -15.91
N ALA A 32 -22.87 6.66 -15.92
CA ALA A 32 -21.56 6.35 -15.36
C ALA A 32 -21.00 5.11 -16.07
N GLU A 33 -19.70 4.93 -15.97
CA GLU A 33 -19.04 3.70 -16.44
C GLU A 33 -19.43 2.52 -15.53
N SER A 34 -19.52 1.31 -16.11
CA SER A 34 -19.84 0.10 -15.35
C SER A 34 -18.73 -0.34 -14.37
N ASN A 35 -17.51 0.16 -14.57
CA ASN A 35 -16.37 -0.09 -13.71
C ASN A 35 -15.71 1.24 -13.38
N ILE A 36 -15.69 1.59 -12.09
CA ILE A 36 -15.07 2.82 -11.60
C ILE A 36 -13.87 2.44 -10.73
N GLN A 37 -12.72 3.01 -11.03
CA GLN A 37 -11.52 2.85 -10.23
C GLN A 37 -11.20 4.16 -9.52
N VAL A 38 -10.94 4.09 -8.22
CA VAL A 38 -10.55 5.24 -7.39
C VAL A 38 -9.23 4.97 -6.68
N GLU A 39 -8.51 6.03 -6.38
CA GLU A 39 -7.26 5.98 -5.63
C GLU A 39 -7.50 5.62 -4.14
N CYS A 40 -6.42 5.32 -3.43
CA CYS A 40 -6.47 4.99 -1.99
C CYS A 40 -6.91 6.15 -1.07
N LYS A 41 -7.10 7.35 -1.60
CA LYS A 41 -7.50 8.56 -0.86
C LYS A 41 -9.02 8.63 -0.71
N LYS A 42 -9.46 9.52 0.18
CA LYS A 42 -10.87 9.90 0.23
C LYS A 42 -11.31 10.49 -1.09
N ASP A 43 -12.51 10.10 -1.55
CA ASP A 43 -13.06 10.54 -2.82
C ASP A 43 -14.59 10.66 -2.74
N THR A 44 -15.20 11.26 -3.76
CA THR A 44 -16.65 11.41 -3.88
C THR A 44 -17.05 11.13 -5.33
N ILE A 45 -17.92 10.16 -5.53
CA ILE A 45 -18.47 9.80 -6.82
C ILE A 45 -19.92 10.23 -6.87
N ASN A 46 -20.29 11.01 -7.89
CA ASN A 46 -21.65 11.38 -8.20
C ASN A 46 -22.15 10.56 -9.39
N ILE A 47 -23.25 9.83 -9.19
CA ILE A 47 -23.82 8.92 -10.19
C ILE A 47 -25.20 9.48 -10.60
N PRO A 48 -25.30 10.14 -11.76
CA PRO A 48 -26.57 10.59 -12.30
C PRO A 48 -27.44 9.39 -12.72
N VAL A 49 -28.68 9.40 -12.26
CA VAL A 49 -29.67 8.38 -12.59
C VAL A 49 -30.91 9.07 -13.15
N PHE A 50 -31.42 8.52 -14.23
CA PHE A 50 -32.65 8.94 -14.90
C PHE A 50 -33.65 7.79 -14.83
N CYS A 51 -34.80 8.04 -14.24
CA CYS A 51 -35.83 7.03 -14.07
C CYS A 51 -37.21 7.66 -13.97
N ASN A 52 -38.21 7.04 -14.63
CA ASN A 52 -39.60 7.47 -14.58
C ASN A 52 -40.35 7.07 -13.28
N MET A 53 -39.67 6.34 -12.37
CA MET A 53 -40.22 5.88 -11.10
C MET A 53 -39.19 5.93 -9.97
N PRO A 54 -39.59 5.69 -8.70
CA PRO A 54 -38.66 5.62 -7.59
C PRO A 54 -37.59 4.56 -7.80
N SER A 55 -36.32 4.93 -7.58
CA SER A 55 -35.18 4.02 -7.60
C SER A 55 -34.50 3.95 -6.25
N LYS A 56 -34.01 2.76 -5.90
CA LYS A 56 -33.29 2.48 -4.66
C LYS A 56 -31.86 2.04 -4.98
N ALA A 57 -30.89 2.59 -4.25
CA ALA A 57 -29.51 2.17 -4.36
C ALA A 57 -29.03 1.43 -3.11
N THR A 58 -28.15 0.46 -3.32
CA THR A 58 -27.48 -0.33 -2.27
C THR A 58 -26.03 -0.56 -2.61
N ILE A 59 -25.19 -0.79 -1.58
CA ILE A 59 -23.79 -1.18 -1.71
C ILE A 59 -23.64 -2.61 -1.19
N THR A 60 -22.99 -3.46 -1.97
CA THR A 60 -22.54 -4.79 -1.55
C THR A 60 -21.02 -4.84 -1.65
N TYR A 61 -20.39 -5.54 -0.70
CA TYR A 61 -18.93 -5.66 -0.63
C TYR A 61 -18.55 -7.11 -0.88
N ASP A 62 -17.45 -7.34 -1.59
CA ASP A 62 -16.97 -8.69 -1.92
C ASP A 62 -16.52 -9.46 -0.67
N SER A 63 -16.17 -8.75 0.40
CA SER A 63 -15.77 -9.35 1.67
C SER A 63 -16.34 -8.56 2.84
N PRO A 64 -16.97 -9.23 3.83
CA PRO A 64 -17.56 -8.58 5.01
C PRO A 64 -16.54 -7.80 5.86
N ASP A 65 -15.31 -8.29 5.97
CA ASP A 65 -14.20 -7.65 6.67
C ASP A 65 -13.64 -6.41 5.95
N LYS A 66 -13.97 -6.25 4.67
CA LYS A 66 -13.65 -5.06 3.86
C LYS A 66 -14.90 -4.22 3.56
N SER A 67 -15.88 -4.18 4.45
CA SER A 67 -17.15 -3.46 4.28
C SER A 67 -17.14 -2.05 4.91
N GLY A 68 -18.18 -1.25 4.61
CA GLY A 68 -18.45 0.01 5.29
C GLY A 68 -17.59 1.21 4.87
N TRP A 69 -16.86 1.12 3.78
CA TRP A 69 -15.97 2.18 3.29
C TRP A 69 -16.61 3.12 2.24
N ILE A 70 -17.83 2.81 1.82
CA ILE A 70 -18.64 3.68 0.95
C ILE A 70 -19.87 4.12 1.74
N PHE A 71 -20.05 5.43 1.89
CA PHE A 71 -21.26 6.01 2.42
C PHE A 71 -22.11 6.54 1.26
N LEU A 72 -23.36 6.06 1.17
CA LEU A 72 -24.30 6.38 0.09
C LEU A 72 -25.41 7.30 0.60
N LEU A 73 -25.63 8.43 -0.07
CA LEU A 73 -26.76 9.32 0.19
C LEU A 73 -27.17 10.10 -1.08
N PRO A 74 -28.46 10.23 -1.39
CA PRO A 74 -29.56 9.50 -0.76
C PRO A 74 -29.51 8.01 -1.10
N SER A 75 -30.30 7.18 -0.43
CA SER A 75 -30.46 5.76 -0.78
C SER A 75 -31.67 5.49 -1.68
N VAL A 76 -32.52 6.50 -1.88
CA VAL A 76 -33.73 6.45 -2.73
C VAL A 76 -33.85 7.77 -3.48
N LEU A 77 -34.17 7.70 -4.76
CA LEU A 77 -34.57 8.82 -5.61
C LEU A 77 -36.02 8.62 -6.09
N ASN A 78 -36.77 9.70 -6.19
CA ASN A 78 -38.13 9.72 -6.74
C ASN A 78 -38.09 10.34 -8.16
N GLY A 79 -37.69 9.53 -9.14
CA GLY A 79 -37.41 9.99 -10.51
C GLY A 79 -35.92 10.29 -10.73
N ASP A 80 -35.63 11.23 -11.62
CA ASP A 80 -34.26 11.65 -11.95
C ASP A 80 -33.55 12.24 -10.74
N GLY A 81 -32.24 11.96 -10.63
CA GLY A 81 -31.43 12.48 -9.54
C GLY A 81 -29.98 12.00 -9.54
N ILE A 82 -29.31 12.21 -8.42
CA ILE A 82 -27.91 11.83 -8.26
C ILE A 82 -27.76 11.04 -6.97
N PHE A 83 -27.17 9.86 -7.06
CA PHE A 83 -26.63 9.17 -5.91
C PHE A 83 -25.19 9.62 -5.69
N THR A 84 -24.87 10.01 -4.47
CA THR A 84 -23.50 10.40 -4.08
C THR A 84 -22.91 9.34 -3.18
N LEU A 85 -21.73 8.86 -3.55
CA LEU A 85 -20.95 7.91 -2.80
C LEU A 85 -19.72 8.61 -2.24
N TRP A 86 -19.58 8.68 -0.93
CA TRP A 86 -18.36 9.13 -0.24
C TRP A 86 -17.51 7.93 0.08
N ILE A 87 -16.28 7.95 -0.38
CA ILE A 87 -15.32 6.87 -0.27
C ILE A 87 -14.27 7.23 0.78
N ASP A 88 -14.09 6.35 1.76
CA ASP A 88 -13.09 6.54 2.79
C ASP A 88 -11.68 6.17 2.31
N GLU A 89 -10.66 6.76 2.96
CA GLU A 89 -9.25 6.44 2.73
C GLU A 89 -8.97 4.95 2.96
N TYR A 90 -8.10 4.39 2.14
CA TYR A 90 -7.67 3.00 2.22
C TYR A 90 -6.17 2.90 2.46
N SER A 91 -5.78 2.27 3.56
CA SER A 91 -4.38 2.16 4.01
C SER A 91 -3.71 0.84 3.69
N ASN A 92 -4.44 -0.17 3.17
CA ASN A 92 -3.82 -1.42 2.75
C ASN A 92 -2.84 -1.16 1.60
N VAL A 93 -1.70 -1.85 1.63
CA VAL A 93 -0.59 -1.62 0.70
C VAL A 93 -0.42 -2.73 -0.35
N LEU A 94 -1.12 -3.85 -0.19
CA LEU A 94 -0.96 -5.02 -1.07
C LEU A 94 -2.20 -5.34 -1.88
N GLU A 95 -3.40 -5.13 -1.31
CA GLU A 95 -4.64 -5.59 -1.90
C GLU A 95 -5.61 -4.44 -2.12
N ASP A 96 -6.24 -4.39 -3.29
CA ASP A 96 -7.37 -3.51 -3.56
C ASP A 96 -8.61 -3.98 -2.79
N ARG A 97 -9.61 -3.10 -2.68
CA ARG A 97 -10.94 -3.48 -2.21
C ARG A 97 -12.00 -3.13 -3.23
N THR A 98 -13.04 -3.92 -3.28
CA THR A 98 -14.09 -3.84 -4.28
C THR A 98 -15.47 -3.81 -3.64
N ALA A 99 -16.38 -3.14 -4.32
CA ALA A 99 -17.78 -3.08 -3.96
C ALA A 99 -18.63 -2.96 -5.23
N THR A 100 -19.86 -3.40 -5.15
CA THR A 100 -20.86 -3.23 -6.19
C THR A 100 -21.92 -2.24 -5.73
N PHE A 101 -22.09 -1.18 -6.48
CA PHE A 101 -23.19 -0.24 -6.36
C PHE A 101 -24.33 -0.73 -7.24
N LEU A 102 -25.47 -1.00 -6.63
CA LEU A 102 -26.66 -1.55 -7.29
C LEU A 102 -27.79 -0.54 -7.22
N VAL A 103 -28.40 -0.24 -8.37
CA VAL A 103 -29.61 0.59 -8.45
C VAL A 103 -30.76 -0.28 -8.98
N THR A 104 -31.89 -0.25 -8.29
CA THR A 104 -33.10 -1.00 -8.65
C THR A 104 -34.27 -0.03 -8.78
N ALA A 105 -35.05 -0.18 -9.87
CA ALA A 105 -36.30 0.52 -10.09
C ALA A 105 -37.32 -0.47 -10.69
N GLY A 106 -38.38 -0.77 -9.94
CA GLY A 106 -39.30 -1.86 -10.32
C GLY A 106 -38.56 -3.19 -10.45
N ASP A 107 -38.60 -3.77 -11.64
CA ASP A 107 -37.88 -5.01 -12.00
C ASP A 107 -36.55 -4.77 -12.73
N GLU A 108 -36.21 -3.52 -13.07
CA GLU A 108 -34.90 -3.17 -13.65
C GLU A 108 -33.83 -2.98 -12.58
N THR A 109 -32.63 -3.46 -12.90
CA THR A 109 -31.45 -3.36 -12.06
C THR A 109 -30.21 -2.99 -12.88
N LYS A 110 -29.42 -2.07 -12.36
CA LYS A 110 -28.13 -1.66 -12.94
C LYS A 110 -27.03 -1.74 -11.89
N GLU A 111 -25.86 -2.19 -12.31
CA GLU A 111 -24.70 -2.40 -11.45
C GLU A 111 -23.50 -1.56 -11.91
N ILE A 112 -22.75 -1.05 -10.94
CA ILE A 112 -21.45 -0.42 -11.15
C ILE A 112 -20.49 -1.07 -10.18
N HIS A 113 -19.38 -1.59 -10.71
CA HIS A 113 -18.30 -2.14 -9.91
C HIS A 113 -17.33 -1.03 -9.53
N ILE A 114 -17.02 -0.90 -8.25
CA ILE A 114 -16.12 0.12 -7.72
C ILE A 114 -14.91 -0.58 -7.14
N THR A 115 -13.73 -0.25 -7.65
CA THR A 115 -12.44 -0.72 -7.14
C THR A 115 -11.68 0.43 -6.52
N GLN A 116 -11.35 0.33 -5.23
CA GLN A 116 -10.41 1.25 -4.62
C GLN A 116 -9.03 0.62 -4.53
N LEU A 117 -8.06 1.30 -5.13
CA LEU A 117 -6.68 0.83 -5.19
C LEU A 117 -6.02 0.83 -3.81
N ALA A 118 -5.18 -0.15 -3.58
CA ALA A 118 -4.28 -0.17 -2.44
C ALA A 118 -3.33 1.03 -2.48
N LYS A 119 -2.88 1.46 -1.30
CA LYS A 119 -1.88 2.52 -1.18
C LYS A 119 -0.55 2.06 -1.80
N PRO A 120 0.02 2.80 -2.73
CA PRO A 120 1.34 2.47 -3.27
C PRO A 120 2.37 2.34 -2.15
N SER A 121 3.08 1.24 -2.10
CA SER A 121 4.14 0.99 -1.13
C SER A 121 5.21 0.09 -1.73
N LEU A 122 6.43 0.22 -1.20
CA LEU A 122 7.55 -0.64 -1.48
C LEU A 122 8.34 -0.83 -0.19
N ALA A 123 8.55 -2.08 0.21
CA ALA A 123 9.37 -2.44 1.35
C ALA A 123 10.20 -3.70 1.04
N THR A 124 11.28 -3.89 1.78
CA THR A 124 12.15 -5.06 1.68
C THR A 124 12.32 -5.71 3.04
N GLU A 125 12.31 -7.04 3.09
CA GLU A 125 12.47 -7.84 4.31
C GLU A 125 13.55 -8.92 4.11
N PRO A 126 14.67 -8.84 4.83
CA PRO A 126 15.04 -7.76 5.75
C PRO A 126 15.35 -6.45 4.99
N ALA A 127 15.18 -5.30 5.65
CA ALA A 127 15.55 -4.01 5.09
C ALA A 127 17.08 -3.86 4.94
N ASN A 128 17.83 -4.58 5.77
CA ASN A 128 19.29 -4.62 5.70
C ASN A 128 19.75 -6.05 6.00
N ILE A 129 20.84 -6.46 5.38
CA ILE A 129 21.45 -7.76 5.65
C ILE A 129 22.52 -7.57 6.72
N ALA A 130 22.37 -8.31 7.82
CA ALA A 130 23.32 -8.31 8.93
C ALA A 130 24.75 -8.58 8.46
N PRO A 131 25.78 -8.18 9.20
CA PRO A 131 27.17 -8.34 8.82
C PRO A 131 27.49 -9.75 8.36
N ILE A 132 28.04 -9.82 7.20
CA ILE A 132 28.38 -11.07 6.53
C ILE A 132 29.87 -11.34 6.72
N SER A 133 30.20 -12.61 6.98
CA SER A 133 31.58 -13.06 6.98
C SER A 133 32.26 -12.83 5.63
N ASN A 134 33.53 -13.18 5.52
CA ASN A 134 34.30 -13.04 4.28
C ASN A 134 33.85 -13.99 3.16
N ASN A 135 33.12 -15.06 3.51
CA ASN A 135 32.76 -16.12 2.57
C ASN A 135 31.81 -15.66 1.47
N ALA A 136 31.93 -16.30 0.31
CA ALA A 136 30.88 -16.19 -0.71
C ALA A 136 29.56 -16.79 -0.22
N GLY A 137 28.43 -16.27 -0.73
CA GLY A 137 27.13 -16.82 -0.34
C GLY A 137 25.95 -16.15 -1.06
N ASP A 138 24.81 -16.82 -0.98
CA ASP A 138 23.54 -16.35 -1.51
C ASP A 138 22.61 -15.92 -0.35
N TYR A 139 22.01 -14.73 -0.48
CA TYR A 139 21.13 -14.12 0.51
C TYR A 139 19.78 -13.82 -0.13
N GLN A 140 18.72 -14.03 0.63
CA GLN A 140 17.36 -13.79 0.16
C GLN A 140 16.79 -12.53 0.79
N VAL A 141 16.19 -11.67 -0.03
CA VAL A 141 15.41 -10.52 0.41
C VAL A 141 14.06 -10.59 -0.26
N LYS A 142 13.02 -10.53 0.57
CA LYS A 142 11.63 -10.45 0.10
C LYS A 142 11.30 -9.00 -0.24
N VAL A 143 10.69 -8.81 -1.41
CA VAL A 143 10.13 -7.52 -1.84
C VAL A 143 8.64 -7.52 -1.60
N LEU A 144 8.14 -6.53 -0.87
CA LEU A 144 6.74 -6.28 -0.63
C LEU A 144 6.31 -5.08 -1.48
N CYS A 145 5.69 -5.38 -2.60
CA CYS A 145 5.22 -4.38 -3.56
C CYS A 145 3.96 -4.89 -4.23
N LYS A 146 3.08 -4.01 -4.68
CA LYS A 146 1.91 -4.38 -5.46
C LYS A 146 2.19 -4.35 -6.97
N GLY A 147 2.99 -3.40 -7.43
CA GLY A 147 3.30 -3.21 -8.85
C GLY A 147 4.57 -3.92 -9.31
N ILE A 148 5.01 -3.55 -10.50
CA ILE A 148 6.28 -4.01 -11.07
C ILE A 148 7.43 -3.32 -10.32
N TRP A 149 8.44 -4.09 -9.95
CA TRP A 149 9.65 -3.59 -9.29
C TRP A 149 10.91 -4.09 -9.98
N GLN A 150 11.99 -3.32 -9.80
CA GLN A 150 13.32 -3.63 -10.28
C GLN A 150 14.35 -3.33 -9.19
N ALA A 151 15.35 -4.19 -9.06
CA ALA A 151 16.48 -4.04 -8.15
C ALA A 151 17.78 -3.79 -8.94
N THR A 152 18.62 -2.90 -8.44
CA THR A 152 19.92 -2.59 -9.02
C THR A 152 21.00 -2.51 -7.95
N VAL A 153 22.19 -3.01 -8.25
CA VAL A 153 23.37 -2.90 -7.38
C VAL A 153 24.11 -1.61 -7.71
N ASN A 154 24.63 -0.91 -6.70
CA ASN A 154 25.50 0.23 -6.93
C ASN A 154 26.75 -0.17 -7.73
N ARG A 155 27.22 0.76 -8.54
CA ARG A 155 28.28 0.49 -9.53
C ARG A 155 29.56 -0.08 -8.91
N GLU A 156 29.94 0.41 -7.76
CA GLU A 156 31.17 0.04 -7.06
C GLU A 156 31.13 -1.41 -6.56
N ALA A 157 29.95 -1.94 -6.31
CA ALA A 157 29.75 -3.31 -5.84
C ALA A 157 29.44 -4.32 -6.96
N ALA A 158 29.17 -3.88 -8.17
CA ALA A 158 28.68 -4.73 -9.27
C ALA A 158 29.63 -5.87 -9.68
N SER A 159 30.92 -5.78 -9.36
CA SER A 159 31.90 -6.83 -9.66
C SER A 159 31.85 -8.01 -8.68
N TRP A 160 31.25 -7.84 -7.50
CA TRP A 160 31.27 -8.84 -6.45
C TRP A 160 29.90 -9.13 -5.81
N CYS A 161 28.93 -8.24 -6.06
CA CYS A 161 27.55 -8.38 -5.64
C CYS A 161 26.67 -8.45 -6.89
N THR A 162 26.02 -9.60 -7.11
CA THR A 162 25.16 -9.81 -8.26
C THR A 162 23.78 -10.25 -7.83
N LEU A 163 22.77 -9.95 -8.65
CA LEU A 163 21.39 -10.28 -8.36
C LEU A 163 20.88 -11.37 -9.29
N LYS A 164 20.07 -12.28 -8.72
CA LYS A 164 19.14 -13.13 -9.47
C LYS A 164 17.74 -12.69 -9.14
N ASN A 165 16.84 -12.72 -10.12
CA ASN A 165 15.46 -12.21 -9.98
C ASN A 165 15.49 -10.73 -9.58
N ASP A 166 16.18 -9.92 -10.36
CA ASP A 166 16.32 -8.48 -10.15
C ASP A 166 15.08 -7.67 -10.57
N THR A 167 14.06 -8.34 -11.13
CA THR A 167 12.77 -7.76 -11.51
C THR A 167 11.64 -8.67 -11.08
N GLY A 168 10.46 -8.10 -10.83
CA GLY A 168 9.27 -8.85 -10.50
C GLY A 168 8.01 -7.99 -10.48
N GLU A 169 6.88 -8.63 -10.21
CA GLU A 169 5.58 -8.00 -10.03
C GLU A 169 4.95 -8.53 -8.74
N GLY A 170 4.37 -7.63 -7.95
CA GLY A 170 3.79 -7.98 -6.67
C GLY A 170 4.84 -8.37 -5.63
N VAL A 171 4.47 -9.24 -4.70
CA VAL A 171 5.37 -9.79 -3.70
C VAL A 171 6.35 -10.76 -4.38
N GLY A 172 7.65 -10.56 -4.18
CA GLY A 172 8.69 -11.39 -4.79
C GLY A 172 9.91 -11.56 -3.91
N ASN A 173 10.94 -12.23 -4.45
CA ASN A 173 12.21 -12.42 -3.75
C ASN A 173 13.39 -12.10 -4.69
N ILE A 174 14.35 -11.38 -4.15
CA ILE A 174 15.65 -11.14 -4.77
C ILE A 174 16.65 -12.12 -4.15
N THR A 175 17.44 -12.80 -4.98
CA THR A 175 18.59 -13.56 -4.52
C THR A 175 19.84 -12.74 -4.79
N ILE A 176 20.56 -12.40 -3.74
CA ILE A 176 21.78 -11.62 -3.77
C ILE A 176 22.95 -12.58 -3.63
N HIS A 177 23.80 -12.66 -4.62
CA HIS A 177 25.03 -13.46 -4.60
C HIS A 177 26.22 -12.55 -4.33
N LEU A 178 27.00 -12.89 -3.28
CA LEU A 178 28.25 -12.22 -2.93
C LEU A 178 29.42 -13.13 -3.22
N SER A 179 30.45 -12.62 -3.86
CA SER A 179 31.72 -13.33 -3.96
C SER A 179 32.49 -13.31 -2.62
N GLU A 180 33.51 -14.12 -2.49
CA GLU A 180 34.41 -14.10 -1.33
C GLU A 180 35.21 -12.78 -1.28
N VAL A 181 35.55 -12.34 -0.08
CA VAL A 181 36.43 -11.18 0.17
C VAL A 181 37.62 -11.63 1.03
N SER A 182 38.78 -11.00 0.84
CA SER A 182 39.96 -11.32 1.64
C SER A 182 39.78 -10.93 3.11
N ASP A 183 40.50 -11.58 4.04
CA ASP A 183 40.37 -11.40 5.48
C ASP A 183 40.61 -9.96 5.97
N ASN A 184 41.35 -9.18 5.20
CA ASN A 184 41.70 -7.80 5.57
C ASN A 184 40.86 -6.74 4.88
N GLU A 185 39.86 -7.14 4.09
CA GLU A 185 39.03 -6.21 3.34
C GLU A 185 37.62 -6.16 3.93
N MET A 186 37.06 -4.97 3.99
CA MET A 186 35.66 -4.71 4.29
C MET A 186 35.05 -3.97 3.11
N ARG A 187 33.86 -4.35 2.71
CA ARG A 187 33.19 -3.75 1.55
C ARG A 187 31.69 -3.64 1.77
N MET A 188 31.08 -2.68 1.11
CA MET A 188 29.66 -2.39 1.21
C MET A 188 29.01 -2.41 -0.16
N ALA A 189 27.80 -2.96 -0.23
CA ALA A 189 26.92 -2.84 -1.37
C ALA A 189 25.62 -2.16 -0.96
N THR A 190 25.08 -1.37 -1.86
CA THR A 190 23.72 -0.86 -1.77
C THR A 190 22.95 -1.40 -2.96
N ILE A 191 21.81 -2.04 -2.65
CA ILE A 191 20.88 -2.52 -3.67
C ILE A 191 19.64 -1.63 -3.57
N THR A 192 19.36 -0.88 -4.61
CA THR A 192 18.17 -0.05 -4.71
C THR A 192 17.08 -0.83 -5.41
N VAL A 193 15.96 -1.07 -4.71
CA VAL A 193 14.72 -1.60 -5.28
C VAL A 193 13.82 -0.44 -5.61
N SER A 194 13.28 -0.38 -6.82
CA SER A 194 12.40 0.70 -7.28
C SER A 194 11.09 0.16 -7.86
N SER A 195 9.99 0.90 -7.67
CA SER A 195 8.68 0.63 -8.25
C SER A 195 7.96 1.96 -8.49
N GLY A 196 7.81 2.36 -9.75
CA GLY A 196 7.32 3.70 -10.09
C GLY A 196 8.19 4.80 -9.45
N ASN A 197 7.58 5.63 -8.60
CA ASN A 197 8.27 6.71 -7.88
C ASN A 197 8.76 6.29 -6.48
N LEU A 198 8.61 5.03 -6.11
CA LEU A 198 9.04 4.50 -4.82
C LEU A 198 10.42 3.85 -4.95
N SER A 199 11.22 3.98 -3.90
CA SER A 199 12.50 3.28 -3.78
C SER A 199 12.75 2.82 -2.35
N SER A 200 13.48 1.72 -2.20
CA SER A 200 13.94 1.15 -0.93
C SER A 200 15.36 0.64 -1.13
N ASP A 201 16.26 1.02 -0.24
CA ASP A 201 17.65 0.59 -0.29
C ASP A 201 17.90 -0.54 0.70
N ILE A 202 18.66 -1.56 0.27
CA ILE A 202 19.16 -2.66 1.07
C ILE A 202 20.67 -2.48 1.17
N THR A 203 21.18 -2.33 2.39
CA THR A 203 22.64 -2.24 2.61
C THR A 203 23.18 -3.59 3.03
N ILE A 204 24.29 -3.97 2.44
CA ILE A 204 25.05 -5.18 2.74
C ILE A 204 26.45 -4.78 3.15
N GLN A 205 26.92 -5.32 4.27
CA GLN A 205 28.29 -5.15 4.74
C GLN A 205 28.98 -6.52 4.75
N GLN A 206 30.03 -6.71 3.97
CA GLN A 206 30.81 -7.95 3.89
C GLN A 206 32.24 -7.74 4.38
N GLY A 207 32.79 -8.73 5.08
CA GLY A 207 34.14 -8.65 5.65
C GLY A 207 34.21 -7.92 7.00
N PHE A 208 33.08 -7.49 7.56
CA PHE A 208 33.00 -6.80 8.84
C PHE A 208 33.05 -7.72 10.06
N GLY A 209 33.03 -9.04 9.84
CA GLY A 209 33.10 -10.04 10.88
C GLY A 209 34.23 -11.05 10.68
N ILE A 210 34.76 -11.57 11.78
CA ILE A 210 35.71 -12.69 11.80
C ILE A 210 35.02 -13.86 12.45
N GLU A 211 35.04 -15.03 11.83
CA GLU A 211 34.54 -16.26 12.44
C GLU A 211 35.58 -16.84 13.40
N ILE A 212 35.21 -16.96 14.65
CA ILE A 212 36.02 -17.59 15.70
C ILE A 212 35.15 -18.62 16.42
N ASN A 213 35.50 -19.88 16.33
CA ASN A 213 34.78 -20.99 16.95
C ASN A 213 33.29 -21.06 16.57
N GLY A 214 32.95 -20.80 15.31
CA GLY A 214 31.57 -20.82 14.80
C GLY A 214 30.75 -19.57 15.14
N LEU A 215 31.36 -18.56 15.75
CA LEU A 215 30.73 -17.26 16.02
C LEU A 215 31.39 -16.17 15.20
N ILE A 216 30.58 -15.28 14.66
CA ILE A 216 31.05 -14.12 13.91
C ILE A 216 31.24 -12.92 14.86
N TRP A 217 32.47 -12.48 14.99
CA TRP A 217 32.86 -11.33 15.81
C TRP A 217 33.04 -10.10 14.92
N ALA A 218 32.53 -8.96 15.34
CA ALA A 218 32.72 -7.73 14.60
C ALA A 218 34.17 -7.28 14.60
N LYS A 219 34.68 -6.83 13.44
CA LYS A 219 36.01 -6.21 13.27
C LYS A 219 36.03 -4.72 13.64
N SER A 220 34.87 -4.08 13.70
CA SER A 220 34.76 -2.63 13.99
C SER A 220 33.57 -2.35 14.91
N ASP A 221 33.55 -1.14 15.48
CA ASP A 221 32.49 -0.68 16.33
C ASP A 221 31.16 -0.57 15.57
N VAL A 222 30.04 -0.58 16.30
CA VAL A 222 28.71 -0.35 15.74
C VAL A 222 28.50 1.13 15.50
N ALA A 223 28.30 1.54 14.25
CA ALA A 223 28.03 2.93 13.90
C ALA A 223 26.57 3.33 14.20
N GLN A 224 25.63 2.41 13.95
CA GLN A 224 24.21 2.52 14.28
C GLN A 224 23.60 1.11 14.30
N PRO A 225 22.41 0.90 14.87
CA PRO A 225 21.78 -0.41 14.87
C PRO A 225 21.77 -1.04 13.47
N GLY A 226 22.36 -2.23 13.34
CA GLY A 226 22.48 -2.97 12.07
C GLY A 226 23.64 -2.51 11.17
N TYR A 227 24.46 -1.53 11.56
CA TYR A 227 25.59 -1.05 10.76
C TYR A 227 26.87 -0.95 11.59
N PHE A 228 27.97 -1.44 11.05
CA PHE A 228 29.30 -1.28 11.60
C PHE A 228 29.97 0.00 11.09
N ALA A 229 30.93 0.50 11.84
CA ALA A 229 31.80 1.58 11.38
C ALA A 229 32.59 1.15 10.13
N ALA A 230 32.84 2.08 9.22
CA ALA A 230 33.46 1.80 7.92
C ALA A 230 34.90 1.24 8.02
N SER A 231 35.57 1.43 9.14
CA SER A 231 36.88 0.86 9.44
C SER A 231 37.02 0.58 10.94
N PRO A 232 37.96 -0.33 11.33
CA PRO A 232 38.25 -0.58 12.74
C PRO A 232 38.74 0.66 13.51
N ASP A 233 39.32 1.63 12.82
CA ASP A 233 39.82 2.88 13.39
C ASP A 233 38.70 3.92 13.59
N THR A 234 37.56 3.71 12.98
CA THR A 234 36.41 4.61 13.12
C THR A 234 35.64 4.26 14.38
N LYS A 235 35.57 5.22 15.31
CA LYS A 235 34.79 5.03 16.55
C LYS A 235 33.31 4.97 16.22
N GLY A 236 32.65 3.90 16.66
CA GLY A 236 31.21 3.74 16.59
C GLY A 236 30.45 4.55 17.62
N LEU A 237 29.18 4.30 17.73
CA LEU A 237 28.31 4.86 18.77
C LEU A 237 28.46 4.08 20.07
N LEU A 238 28.24 4.75 21.19
CA LEU A 238 28.13 4.12 22.50
C LEU A 238 26.68 3.70 22.74
N TYR A 239 26.49 2.45 23.12
CA TYR A 239 25.16 1.91 23.43
C TYR A 239 25.07 1.54 24.91
N GLN A 240 23.94 1.80 25.51
CA GLN A 240 23.61 1.21 26.81
C GLN A 240 23.22 -0.25 26.61
N TYR A 241 23.40 -1.04 27.65
CA TYR A 241 22.94 -2.44 27.63
C TYR A 241 21.43 -2.49 27.36
N ASP A 242 21.01 -3.34 26.43
CA ASP A 242 19.62 -3.53 26.00
C ASP A 242 18.95 -2.28 25.37
N SER A 243 19.74 -1.36 24.81
CA SER A 243 19.23 -0.17 24.11
C SER A 243 19.65 -0.17 22.64
N ALA A 244 18.71 0.15 21.74
CA ALA A 244 18.98 0.39 20.34
C ALA A 244 19.39 1.84 20.03
N ILE A 245 19.43 2.71 21.04
CA ILE A 245 19.80 4.13 20.89
C ILE A 245 21.31 4.27 21.08
N GLY A 246 21.99 4.72 20.03
CA GLY A 246 23.43 4.96 20.04
C GLY A 246 23.75 6.44 20.25
N TYR A 247 24.82 6.72 21.01
CA TYR A 247 25.30 8.06 21.33
C TYR A 247 26.65 8.30 20.66
N PRO A 248 26.87 9.51 20.09
CA PRO A 248 28.14 9.82 19.44
C PRO A 248 29.33 9.62 20.38
N ASN A 249 30.33 8.88 19.94
CA ASN A 249 31.59 8.72 20.65
C ASN A 249 32.49 9.96 20.44
N THR A 250 31.97 11.15 20.76
CA THR A 250 32.79 12.36 20.81
C THR A 250 33.57 12.39 22.14
N SER A 251 34.81 12.84 22.15
CA SER A 251 35.66 12.82 23.33
C SER A 251 34.93 13.38 24.55
N PRO A 252 34.93 12.71 25.69
CA PRO A 252 34.28 13.23 26.89
C PRO A 252 34.92 14.53 27.28
N LYS A 253 34.12 15.54 27.59
CA LYS A 253 34.56 16.51 28.59
C LYS A 253 34.63 15.70 29.88
N GLU A 254 35.80 15.59 30.46
CA GLU A 254 35.98 14.94 31.73
C GLU A 254 35.09 15.64 32.75
N ASP A 255 34.02 14.99 33.13
CA ASP A 255 33.30 15.40 34.35
C ASP A 255 33.99 14.69 35.51
N ASN A 256 34.88 15.42 36.15
CA ASN A 256 35.66 14.93 37.29
C ASN A 256 34.81 14.52 38.52
N ASN A 257 33.48 14.66 38.44
CA ASN A 257 32.53 14.30 39.49
C ASN A 257 31.82 12.97 39.27
N LYS A 258 32.05 12.28 38.15
CA LYS A 258 31.40 10.98 37.92
C LYS A 258 32.44 9.87 37.79
N PRO A 259 32.35 8.84 38.62
CA PRO A 259 33.25 7.69 38.51
C PRO A 259 33.08 7.02 37.14
N ASN A 260 34.22 6.76 36.48
CA ASN A 260 34.33 5.99 35.22
C ASN A 260 34.11 6.73 33.92
N GLY A 261 34.24 8.06 33.84
CA GLY A 261 34.26 8.78 32.57
C GLY A 261 32.93 8.72 31.77
N PHE A 262 31.84 8.40 32.42
CA PHE A 262 30.54 8.45 31.83
C PHE A 262 30.11 9.85 31.49
N ARG A 263 29.62 10.06 30.28
CA ARG A 263 29.25 11.38 29.79
C ARG A 263 28.00 11.91 30.44
N THR A 264 28.08 13.15 30.84
CA THR A 264 26.92 13.93 31.26
C THR A 264 25.89 14.10 30.16
N GLY A 265 26.33 14.29 28.89
CA GLY A 265 25.41 14.56 27.77
C GLY A 265 24.43 13.44 27.43
N ALA A 266 24.78 12.19 27.68
CA ALA A 266 23.86 11.05 27.45
C ALA A 266 22.72 11.00 28.48
N TYR A 267 22.85 11.70 29.61
CA TYR A 267 21.83 11.74 30.67
C TYR A 267 21.05 13.04 30.69
N ASP A 268 21.62 14.11 30.12
CA ASP A 268 21.02 15.44 30.18
C ASP A 268 19.97 15.64 29.06
N ASP A 269 19.92 14.74 28.07
CA ASP A 269 18.96 14.79 26.95
C ASP A 269 17.58 14.19 27.29
N GLY A 270 17.29 14.01 28.59
CA GLY A 270 15.99 13.46 29.02
C GLY A 270 15.82 11.96 28.80
N ILE A 271 16.89 11.25 28.43
CA ILE A 271 16.85 9.80 28.26
C ILE A 271 16.97 9.16 29.66
N PRO A 272 16.08 8.20 29.97
CA PRO A 272 16.13 7.51 31.27
C PRO A 272 17.51 6.91 31.51
N SER A 273 18.05 7.11 32.72
CA SER A 273 19.29 6.43 33.11
C SER A 273 19.06 4.91 33.00
N TRP A 274 20.11 4.14 32.67
CA TRP A 274 20.06 2.68 32.60
C TRP A 274 19.49 2.02 33.89
N ARG A 275 19.38 2.75 34.99
CA ARG A 275 18.73 2.32 36.22
C ARG A 275 17.21 2.41 36.19
N ALA A 276 16.63 3.24 35.32
CA ALA A 276 15.20 3.41 35.18
C ALA A 276 14.57 2.36 34.23
N GLU A 277 15.38 1.74 33.38
CA GLU A 277 14.92 0.71 32.42
C GLU A 277 14.86 -0.70 33.01
N LYS A 278 15.17 -0.87 34.28
CA LYS A 278 15.16 -2.17 34.99
C LYS A 278 13.88 -2.48 35.76
N ASN A 279 12.78 -1.77 35.46
CA ASN A 279 11.47 -2.09 36.05
C ASN A 279 10.53 -2.70 35.04
#